data_f8599c34899c4286bd3b9d81d70894c5
#
_entry.id   f8599c34899c4286bd3b9d81d70894c5
#
_cell.length_a   1.000
_cell.length_b   1.000
_cell.length_c   1.000
_cell.angle_alpha   90.00
_cell.angle_beta   90.00
_cell.angle_gamma   90.00
#
_symmetry.space_group_name_H-M   'P 1'
#
loop_
_entity.id
_entity.type
_entity.pdbx_description
1 polymer ?
#
loop_
_entity_poly.entity_id
_entity_poly.type
_entity_poly.pdbx_seq_one_letter_code
_entity_poly.pdbx_strand_id
1 'polypeptide(L)'
;MKVKFKLFANFREAAKGKEVEITFAGSTVGDAIGALAAAFPAMKPLIYQDGRLKQYVNVLLNGQTVKGDQVASMPVNDGDEIALFPPVSGG
;
A
#
# COMPACT_ATOMS: atom_id res chain seq x y z
N MET A 1 -2.57 -12.34 9.58
CA MET A 1 -1.26 -11.82 9.12
C MET A 1 -1.15 -10.34 9.40
N LYS A 2 0.00 -9.90 9.84
CA LYS A 2 0.24 -8.50 10.20
C LYS A 2 1.38 -7.96 9.36
N VAL A 3 1.19 -6.80 8.73
CA VAL A 3 2.25 -6.11 7.99
C VAL A 3 2.34 -4.68 8.45
N LYS A 4 3.52 -4.08 8.27
CA LYS A 4 3.74 -2.68 8.57
C LYS A 4 3.74 -1.89 7.27
N PHE A 5 2.96 -0.81 7.22
CA PHE A 5 3.00 0.11 6.10
C PHE A 5 3.79 1.35 6.48
N LYS A 6 4.71 1.73 5.61
CA LYS A 6 5.37 3.03 5.67
C LYS A 6 4.73 3.93 4.63
N LEU A 7 4.25 5.08 5.07
CA LEU A 7 3.46 5.98 4.24
C LEU A 7 4.15 7.32 4.10
N PHE A 8 4.04 7.90 2.92
CA PHE A 8 4.73 9.14 2.58
C PHE A 8 3.76 10.15 1.99
N ALA A 9 4.06 11.44 2.20
CA ALA A 9 3.31 12.56 1.62
C ALA A 9 1.81 12.46 1.95
N ASN A 10 0.95 12.57 0.94
CA ASN A 10 -0.49 12.58 1.15
C ASN A 10 -1.03 11.25 1.70
N PHE A 11 -0.35 10.14 1.48
CA PHE A 11 -0.74 8.86 2.08
C PHE A 11 -0.60 8.93 3.60
N ARG A 12 0.47 9.53 4.08
CA ARG A 12 0.70 9.70 5.51
C ARG A 12 -0.38 10.58 6.14
N GLU A 13 -0.80 11.62 5.43
CA GLU A 13 -1.86 12.49 5.91
C GLU A 13 -3.19 11.76 5.98
N ALA A 14 -3.51 10.95 4.97
CA ALA A 14 -4.77 10.22 4.92
C ALA A 14 -4.88 9.17 6.01
N ALA A 15 -3.78 8.54 6.39
CA ALA A 15 -3.75 7.53 7.44
C ALA A 15 -3.40 8.11 8.80
N LYS A 16 -3.04 9.40 8.85
CA LYS A 16 -2.67 10.11 10.08
C LYS A 16 -1.48 9.48 10.77
N GLY A 17 -0.51 9.00 9.99
CA GLY A 17 0.70 8.42 10.55
C GLY A 17 1.70 8.00 9.50
N LYS A 18 2.97 8.02 9.88
CA LYS A 18 4.07 7.60 9.01
C LYS A 18 4.11 6.09 8.84
N GLU A 19 3.73 5.38 9.89
CA GLU A 19 3.73 3.93 9.92
C GLU A 19 2.44 3.47 10.52
N VAL A 20 1.82 2.47 9.91
CA VAL A 20 0.64 1.83 10.48
C VAL A 20 0.79 0.33 10.33
N GLU A 21 0.31 -0.41 11.32
CA GLU A 21 0.27 -1.85 11.26
C GLU A 21 -1.13 -2.27 10.85
N ILE A 22 -1.20 -3.19 9.90
CA ILE A 22 -2.47 -3.70 9.41
C ILE A 22 -2.50 -5.21 9.61
N THR A 23 -3.55 -5.69 10.28
CA THR A 23 -3.83 -7.12 10.40
C THR A 23 -4.92 -7.45 9.38
N PHE A 24 -4.70 -8.47 8.60
CA PHE A 24 -5.64 -8.82 7.54
C PHE A 24 -5.64 -10.31 7.25
N ALA A 25 -6.72 -10.77 6.64
CA ALA A 25 -6.86 -12.15 6.18
C ALA A 25 -6.55 -12.15 4.69
N GLY A 26 -5.38 -12.63 4.32
CA GLY A 26 -4.95 -12.65 2.94
C GLY A 26 -3.50 -13.08 2.85
N SER A 27 -2.94 -13.04 1.66
CA SER A 27 -1.60 -13.55 1.45
C SER A 27 -0.75 -12.72 0.50
N THR A 28 -1.30 -11.68 -0.11
CA THR A 28 -0.57 -10.90 -1.12
C THR A 28 -0.46 -9.43 -0.73
N VAL A 29 0.46 -8.75 -1.41
CA VAL A 29 0.62 -7.29 -1.26
C VAL A 29 -0.70 -6.58 -1.58
N GLY A 30 -1.39 -7.03 -2.64
CA GLY A 30 -2.69 -6.45 -3.00
C GLY A 30 -3.72 -6.61 -1.90
N ASP A 31 -3.75 -7.77 -1.24
CA ASP A 31 -4.66 -7.99 -0.11
C ASP A 31 -4.34 -7.04 1.04
N ALA A 32 -3.06 -6.84 1.32
CA ALA A 32 -2.64 -5.94 2.38
C ALA A 32 -3.02 -4.50 2.09
N ILE A 33 -2.82 -4.05 0.84
CA ILE A 33 -3.18 -2.69 0.44
C ILE A 33 -4.69 -2.49 0.53
N GLY A 34 -5.47 -3.50 0.13
CA GLY A 34 -6.92 -3.45 0.26
C GLY A 34 -7.36 -3.31 1.70
N ALA A 35 -6.71 -4.02 2.61
CA ALA A 35 -7.00 -3.93 4.03
C ALA A 35 -6.63 -2.55 4.59
N LEU A 36 -5.53 -1.97 4.13
CA LEU A 36 -5.15 -0.62 4.51
C LEU A 36 -6.22 0.39 4.08
N ALA A 37 -6.68 0.29 2.85
CA ALA A 37 -7.71 1.20 2.33
C ALA A 37 -9.04 1.02 3.07
N ALA A 38 -9.36 -0.19 3.50
CA ALA A 38 -10.56 -0.43 4.29
C ALA A 38 -10.45 0.18 5.69
N ALA A 39 -9.27 0.12 6.28
CA ALA A 39 -9.03 0.72 7.60
C ALA A 39 -8.97 2.25 7.54
N PHE A 40 -8.51 2.79 6.43
CA PHE A 40 -8.39 4.24 6.24
C PHE A 40 -9.06 4.62 4.91
N PRO A 41 -10.39 4.78 4.92
CA PRO A 41 -11.13 5.01 3.66
C PRO A 41 -10.68 6.24 2.87
N ALA A 42 -10.07 7.22 3.54
CA ALA A 42 -9.54 8.41 2.86
C ALA A 42 -8.42 8.06 1.89
N MET A 43 -7.80 6.89 2.04
CA MET A 43 -6.75 6.44 1.14
C MET A 43 -7.29 5.86 -0.17
N LYS A 44 -8.54 5.45 -0.20
CA LYS A 44 -9.10 4.82 -1.40
C LYS A 44 -8.91 5.65 -2.66
N PRO A 45 -9.31 6.93 -2.68
CA PRO A 45 -9.14 7.74 -3.90
C PRO A 45 -7.69 8.06 -4.22
N LEU A 46 -6.79 7.90 -3.25
CA LEU A 46 -5.37 8.14 -3.46
C LEU A 46 -4.66 6.92 -4.05
N ILE A 47 -5.15 5.73 -3.74
CA ILE A 47 -4.53 4.47 -4.15
C ILE A 47 -5.21 3.88 -5.38
N TYR A 48 -6.54 3.95 -5.44
CA TYR A 48 -7.32 3.27 -6.47
C TYR A 48 -7.99 4.25 -7.42
N GLN A 49 -8.12 3.81 -8.67
CA GLN A 49 -8.90 4.48 -9.68
C GLN A 49 -9.68 3.41 -10.43
N ASP A 50 -11.01 3.54 -10.47
CA ASP A 50 -11.90 2.58 -11.13
C ASP A 50 -11.68 1.14 -10.64
N GLY A 51 -11.47 1.00 -9.31
CA GLY A 51 -11.29 -0.29 -8.68
C GLY A 51 -9.91 -0.91 -8.85
N ARG A 52 -8.99 -0.20 -9.48
CA ARG A 52 -7.64 -0.68 -9.73
C ARG A 52 -6.60 0.20 -9.06
N LEU A 53 -5.48 -0.39 -8.67
CA LEU A 53 -4.36 0.35 -8.14
C LEU A 53 -3.86 1.33 -9.21
N LYS A 54 -3.68 2.58 -8.82
CA LYS A 54 -3.17 3.59 -9.73
C LYS A 54 -1.75 3.24 -10.18
N GLN A 55 -1.46 3.43 -11.46
CA GLN A 55 -0.16 3.10 -12.03
C GLN A 55 0.98 3.87 -11.38
N TYR A 56 0.68 5.04 -10.83
CA TYR A 56 1.71 5.94 -10.30
C TYR A 56 2.05 5.65 -8.85
N VAL A 57 1.29 4.79 -8.19
CA VAL A 57 1.61 4.44 -6.80
C VAL A 57 2.80 3.50 -6.80
N ASN A 58 3.85 3.90 -6.12
CA ASN A 58 5.05 3.08 -6.00
C ASN A 58 4.95 2.19 -4.76
N VAL A 59 5.14 0.90 -4.96
CA VAL A 59 5.03 -0.09 -3.89
C VAL A 59 6.38 -0.77 -3.72
N LEU A 60 6.88 -0.79 -2.48
CA LEU A 60 8.09 -1.54 -2.16
C LEU A 60 7.78 -2.54 -1.07
N LEU A 61 8.19 -3.78 -1.28
CA LEU A 61 8.07 -4.84 -0.28
C LEU A 61 9.46 -5.10 0.29
N ASN A 62 9.66 -4.80 1.56
CA ASN A 62 10.96 -4.93 2.22
C ASN A 62 12.08 -4.26 1.42
N GLY A 63 11.80 -3.07 0.90
CA GLY A 63 12.77 -2.27 0.15
C GLY A 63 12.89 -2.60 -1.32
N GLN A 64 12.14 -3.59 -1.83
CA GLN A 64 12.20 -3.97 -3.24
C GLN A 64 10.94 -3.54 -3.97
N THR A 65 11.10 -2.95 -5.14
CA THR A 65 9.99 -2.49 -5.95
C THR A 65 9.11 -3.66 -6.38
N VAL A 66 7.80 -3.51 -6.20
CA VAL A 66 6.80 -4.44 -6.71
C VAL A 66 6.07 -3.74 -7.84
N LYS A 67 6.15 -4.32 -9.05
CA LYS A 67 5.48 -3.74 -10.21
C LYS A 67 3.96 -3.84 -10.06
N GLY A 68 3.26 -2.89 -10.67
CA GLY A 68 1.80 -2.81 -10.54
C GLY A 68 1.09 -4.09 -10.92
N ASP A 69 1.55 -4.77 -11.98
CA ASP A 69 0.95 -6.02 -12.42
C ASP A 69 1.27 -7.21 -11.51
N GLN A 70 2.21 -7.05 -10.59
CA GLN A 70 2.61 -8.09 -9.64
C GLN A 70 2.00 -7.92 -8.25
N VAL A 71 1.42 -6.75 -7.99
CA VAL A 71 0.88 -6.43 -6.66
C VAL A 71 -0.16 -7.45 -6.21
N ALA A 72 -1.06 -7.83 -7.11
CA ALA A 72 -2.16 -8.74 -6.78
C ALA A 72 -1.69 -10.16 -6.48
N SER A 73 -0.48 -10.54 -6.92
CA SER A 73 0.01 -11.91 -6.76
C SER A 73 1.25 -12.03 -5.90
N MET A 74 1.90 -10.90 -5.56
CA MET A 74 3.14 -10.93 -4.79
C MET A 74 2.85 -11.38 -3.35
N PRO A 75 3.41 -12.51 -2.90
CA PRO A 75 3.14 -12.98 -1.55
C PRO A 75 3.81 -12.11 -0.49
N VAL A 76 3.14 -11.99 0.65
CA VAL A 76 3.71 -11.33 1.83
C VAL A 76 3.75 -12.33 2.98
N ASN A 77 4.64 -12.07 3.93
CA ASN A 77 4.76 -12.86 5.14
C ASN A 77 4.47 -11.97 6.34
N ASP A 78 4.08 -12.61 7.42
CA ASP A 78 3.83 -11.90 8.66
C ASP A 78 5.07 -11.10 9.06
N GLY A 79 4.86 -9.83 9.39
CA GLY A 79 5.97 -8.95 9.78
C GLY A 79 6.62 -8.20 8.64
N ASP A 80 6.23 -8.46 7.40
CA ASP A 80 6.79 -7.74 6.26
C ASP A 80 6.45 -6.25 6.30
N GLU A 81 7.27 -5.46 5.63
CA GLU A 81 7.10 -4.02 5.54
C GLU A 81 6.78 -3.62 4.10
N ILE A 82 5.71 -2.86 3.93
CA ILE A 82 5.30 -2.35 2.63
C ILE A 82 5.38 -0.82 2.68
N ALA A 83 6.14 -0.24 1.76
CA ALA A 83 6.22 1.21 1.63
C ALA A 83 5.39 1.65 0.44
N LEU A 84 4.59 2.70 0.63
CA LEU A 84 3.78 3.28 -0.43
C LEU A 84 4.19 4.72 -0.64
N PHE A 85 4.54 5.04 -1.89
CA PHE A 85 4.90 6.39 -2.30
C PHE A 85 3.89 6.89 -3.32
N PRO A 86 3.42 8.13 -3.17
CA PRO A 86 2.58 8.72 -4.20
C PRO A 86 3.40 9.01 -5.45
N PRO A 87 2.74 9.27 -6.58
CA PRO A 87 3.47 9.63 -7.79
C PRO A 87 4.27 10.91 -7.57
N VAL A 88 5.47 10.95 -8.14
CA VAL A 88 6.31 12.15 -8.11
C VAL A 88 5.79 13.09 -9.18
N SER A 89 5.14 14.16 -8.75
CA SER A 89 4.60 15.13 -9.67
C SER A 89 5.68 16.10 -10.13
N GLY A 90 5.58 16.52 -11.34
CA GLY A 90 6.49 17.50 -11.90
C GLY A 90 7.81 16.92 -12.30
N GLY A 91 7.84 15.66 -12.31
CA GLY A 91 8.92 14.84 -12.83
C GLY A 91 10.24 15.29 -12.59
#